data_1fece06254b8e37a55f352cd6d4d67a2
#
_entry.id   1fece06254b8e37a55f352cd6d4d67a2
#
_cell.length_a   1.000
_cell.length_b   1.000
_cell.length_c   1.000
_cell.angle_alpha   90.00
_cell.angle_beta   90.00
_cell.angle_gamma   90.00
#
_symmetry.space_group_name_H-M   'P 1'
#
loop_
_entity.id
_entity.type
_entity.pdbx_description
1 polymer ?
#
loop_
_entity_poly.entity_id
_entity_poly.type
_entity_poly.pdbx_seq_one_letter_code
_entity_poly.pdbx_strand_id
1 'polypeptide(L)'
;MNILKTVEECNRDNRACFISYITAGDPSLKDSTKILETLAANGVDIIELGVPFSDPISDGPTIQRATERSLKNKINIHDALKMIKKFRLKYKTPVILFGYYNPFLQYGLKKIMRSIKKAGGDGV
;
A
#
# COMPACT_ATOMS: atom_id res chain seq x y z
N MET A 1 8.57 12.53 0.93
CA MET A 1 9.37 12.25 -0.29
C MET A 1 8.37 11.80 -1.33
N ASN A 2 8.54 12.10 -2.58
CA ASN A 2 7.62 11.61 -3.61
C ASN A 2 8.29 10.51 -4.45
N ILE A 3 7.49 9.75 -5.16
CA ILE A 3 7.93 8.60 -5.97
C ILE A 3 9.01 8.99 -6.98
N LEU A 4 8.80 10.09 -7.71
CA LEU A 4 9.74 10.56 -8.73
C LEU A 4 11.14 10.80 -8.13
N LYS A 5 11.20 11.55 -7.05
CA LYS A 5 12.46 11.84 -6.35
C LYS A 5 13.16 10.57 -5.88
N THR A 6 12.40 9.59 -5.36
CA THR A 6 12.95 8.31 -4.93
C THR A 6 13.58 7.54 -6.10
N VAL A 7 12.90 7.49 -7.25
CA VAL A 7 13.43 6.83 -8.46
C VAL A 7 14.67 7.56 -8.98
N GLU A 8 14.67 8.89 -9.00
CA GLU A 8 15.83 9.70 -9.40
C GLU A 8 17.04 9.47 -8.49
N GLU A 9 16.81 9.32 -7.18
CA GLU A 9 17.88 8.99 -6.21
C GLU A 9 18.46 7.61 -6.48
N CYS A 10 17.62 6.59 -6.71
CA CYS A 10 18.08 5.24 -7.07
C CYS A 10 18.92 5.26 -8.36
N ASN A 11 18.45 5.98 -9.39
CA ASN A 11 19.18 6.10 -10.66
C ASN A 11 20.53 6.81 -10.49
N ARG A 12 20.57 7.90 -9.71
CA ARG A 12 21.83 8.61 -9.40
C ARG A 12 22.83 7.71 -8.68
N ASP A 13 22.34 6.86 -7.79
CA ASP A 13 23.14 5.89 -7.04
C ASP A 13 23.47 4.63 -7.85
N ASN A 14 23.10 4.58 -9.14
CA ASN A 14 23.29 3.47 -10.08
C ASN A 14 22.79 2.11 -9.53
N ARG A 15 21.64 2.12 -8.90
CA ARG A 15 20.98 0.92 -8.34
C ARG A 15 19.51 0.84 -8.74
N ALA A 16 18.99 -0.38 -8.77
CA ALA A 16 17.55 -0.60 -8.97
C ALA A 16 16.73 -0.04 -7.80
N CYS A 17 15.56 0.51 -8.11
CA CYS A 17 14.56 0.88 -7.12
C CYS A 17 13.85 -0.37 -6.62
N PHE A 18 13.91 -0.64 -5.32
CA PHE A 18 13.24 -1.79 -4.70
C PHE A 18 11.81 -1.43 -4.31
N ILE A 19 10.85 -1.96 -5.06
CA ILE A 19 9.42 -1.77 -4.81
C ILE A 19 8.86 -3.07 -4.20
N SER A 20 8.22 -2.98 -3.05
CA SER A 20 7.63 -4.12 -2.35
C SER A 20 6.12 -3.99 -2.23
N TYR A 21 5.41 -5.11 -2.51
CA TYR A 21 3.95 -5.20 -2.35
C TYR A 21 3.60 -5.96 -1.08
N ILE A 22 2.59 -5.47 -0.35
CA ILE A 22 1.92 -6.21 0.72
C ILE A 22 0.41 -5.99 0.66
N THR A 23 -0.38 -6.98 1.09
CA THR A 23 -1.83 -6.82 1.24
C THR A 23 -2.16 -6.24 2.61
N ALA A 24 -2.91 -5.14 2.65
CA ALA A 24 -3.38 -4.56 3.91
C ALA A 24 -4.23 -5.58 4.69
N GLY A 25 -3.88 -5.82 5.96
CA GLY A 25 -4.59 -6.74 6.84
C GLY A 25 -4.24 -8.22 6.69
N ASP A 26 -3.20 -8.57 5.94
CA ASP A 26 -2.68 -9.94 5.85
C ASP A 26 -1.41 -10.11 6.69
N PRO A 27 -1.32 -11.06 7.60
CA PRO A 27 -2.35 -11.98 8.10
C PRO A 27 -3.34 -11.34 9.07
N SER A 28 -3.01 -10.17 9.59
CA SER A 28 -3.86 -9.33 10.44
C SER A 28 -3.54 -7.85 10.22
N LEU A 29 -4.42 -6.95 10.68
CA LEU A 29 -4.15 -5.51 10.59
C LEU A 29 -2.91 -5.11 11.40
N LYS A 30 -2.71 -5.73 12.57
CA LYS A 30 -1.55 -5.50 13.44
C LYS A 30 -0.26 -5.95 12.76
N ASP A 31 -0.25 -7.16 12.23
CA ASP A 31 0.95 -7.74 11.62
C ASP A 31 1.30 -7.06 10.29
N SER A 32 0.32 -6.79 9.44
CA SER A 32 0.57 -6.05 8.18
C SER A 32 1.08 -4.62 8.43
N THR A 33 0.62 -3.96 9.51
CA THR A 33 1.18 -2.67 9.92
C THR A 33 2.65 -2.81 10.33
N LYS A 34 2.99 -3.86 11.09
CA LYS A 34 4.38 -4.14 11.49
C LYS A 34 5.26 -4.50 10.28
N ILE A 35 4.73 -5.29 9.33
CA ILE A 35 5.44 -5.61 8.08
C ILE A 35 5.73 -4.33 7.29
N LEU A 36 4.74 -3.44 7.14
CA LEU A 36 4.89 -2.15 6.47
C LEU A 36 6.02 -1.32 7.08
N GLU A 37 6.04 -1.22 8.42
CA GLU A 37 7.09 -0.50 9.17
C GLU A 37 8.47 -1.18 9.00
N THR A 38 8.52 -2.51 9.04
CA THR A 38 9.76 -3.29 8.87
C THR A 38 10.36 -3.13 7.48
N LEU A 39 9.55 -3.15 6.43
CA LEU A 39 9.99 -2.90 5.06
C LEU A 39 10.66 -1.53 4.93
N ALA A 40 10.02 -0.49 5.45
CA ALA A 40 10.56 0.87 5.41
C ALA A 40 11.87 0.99 6.21
N ALA A 41 11.95 0.35 7.38
CA ALA A 41 13.15 0.36 8.23
C ALA A 41 14.35 -0.39 7.61
N ASN A 42 14.09 -1.30 6.66
CA ASN A 42 15.12 -2.11 6.01
C ASN A 42 15.38 -1.73 4.54
N GLY A 43 15.09 -0.48 4.16
CA GLY A 43 15.58 0.09 2.90
C GLY A 43 14.73 -0.21 1.67
N VAL A 44 13.46 -0.57 1.83
CA VAL A 44 12.53 -0.58 0.70
C VAL A 44 12.33 0.86 0.21
N ASP A 45 12.45 1.08 -1.08
CA ASP A 45 12.36 2.41 -1.67
C ASP A 45 10.92 2.89 -1.84
N ILE A 46 10.01 1.99 -2.26
CA ILE A 46 8.58 2.28 -2.46
C ILE A 46 7.78 1.07 -1.98
N ILE A 47 6.64 1.31 -1.33
CA ILE A 47 5.75 0.26 -0.88
C ILE A 47 4.40 0.38 -1.60
N GLU A 48 3.93 -0.71 -2.19
CA GLU A 48 2.57 -0.86 -2.71
C GLU A 48 1.72 -1.53 -1.64
N LEU A 49 0.77 -0.79 -1.08
CA LEU A 49 -0.17 -1.29 -0.09
C LEU A 49 -1.47 -1.71 -0.78
N GLY A 50 -1.66 -3.02 -0.91
CA GLY A 50 -2.80 -3.61 -1.59
C GLY A 50 -4.09 -3.50 -0.78
N VAL A 51 -5.16 -3.01 -1.43
CA VAL A 51 -6.53 -3.03 -0.89
C VAL A 51 -7.15 -4.38 -1.24
N PRO A 52 -7.61 -5.18 -0.25
CA PRO A 52 -8.25 -6.45 -0.53
C PRO A 52 -9.55 -6.26 -1.31
N PHE A 53 -9.78 -7.14 -2.28
CA PHE A 53 -10.97 -7.16 -3.13
C PHE A 53 -11.48 -8.58 -3.32
N SER A 54 -12.82 -8.77 -3.35
CA SER A 54 -13.45 -10.08 -3.43
C SER A 54 -13.23 -10.83 -4.74
N ASP A 55 -12.96 -10.10 -5.83
CA ASP A 55 -12.83 -10.65 -7.19
C ASP A 55 -11.44 -10.36 -7.78
N PRO A 56 -10.34 -10.93 -7.20
CA PRO A 56 -8.97 -10.60 -7.56
C PRO A 56 -8.50 -11.36 -8.83
N ILE A 57 -9.22 -11.20 -9.94
CA ILE A 57 -9.06 -11.96 -11.17
C ILE A 57 -7.70 -11.78 -11.87
N SER A 58 -7.02 -10.66 -11.61
CA SER A 58 -5.69 -10.37 -12.20
C SER A 58 -4.53 -10.82 -11.30
N ASP A 59 -4.82 -11.29 -10.09
CA ASP A 59 -3.81 -11.72 -9.13
C ASP A 59 -3.50 -13.20 -9.26
N GLY A 60 -2.25 -13.56 -8.98
CA GLY A 60 -1.85 -14.96 -8.84
C GLY A 60 -2.26 -15.57 -7.50
N PRO A 61 -2.07 -16.91 -7.34
CA PRO A 61 -2.56 -17.64 -6.16
C PRO A 61 -2.05 -17.12 -4.83
N THR A 62 -0.83 -16.62 -4.78
CA THR A 62 -0.22 -16.10 -3.55
C THR A 62 -0.92 -14.85 -3.06
N ILE A 63 -1.15 -13.87 -3.94
CA ILE A 63 -1.85 -12.62 -3.60
C ILE A 63 -3.34 -12.89 -3.37
N GLN A 64 -3.96 -13.81 -4.12
CA GLN A 64 -5.35 -14.21 -3.86
C GLN A 64 -5.52 -14.76 -2.44
N ARG A 65 -4.64 -15.65 -1.98
CA ARG A 65 -4.68 -16.17 -0.61
C ARG A 65 -4.45 -15.08 0.46
N ALA A 66 -3.56 -14.13 0.20
CA ALA A 66 -3.36 -12.98 1.08
C ALA A 66 -4.63 -12.12 1.18
N THR A 67 -5.27 -11.86 0.04
CA THR A 67 -6.54 -11.13 -0.04
C THR A 67 -7.66 -11.87 0.72
N GLU A 68 -7.76 -13.19 0.58
CA GLU A 68 -8.75 -14.01 1.32
C GLU A 68 -8.56 -13.89 2.84
N ARG A 69 -7.31 -13.97 3.34
CA ARG A 69 -7.02 -13.81 4.77
C ARG A 69 -7.39 -12.42 5.26
N SER A 70 -7.07 -11.40 4.48
CA SER A 70 -7.42 -10.01 4.78
C SER A 70 -8.95 -9.80 4.84
N LEU A 71 -9.69 -10.32 3.86
CA LEU A 71 -11.17 -10.22 3.83
C LEU A 71 -11.83 -10.95 4.99
N LYS A 72 -11.30 -12.10 5.42
CA LYS A 72 -11.76 -12.79 6.64
C LYS A 72 -11.64 -11.89 7.88
N ASN A 73 -10.65 -11.04 7.93
CA ASN A 73 -10.45 -10.03 8.96
C ASN A 73 -11.28 -8.75 8.73
N LYS A 74 -12.17 -8.74 7.73
CA LYS A 74 -13.05 -7.62 7.37
C LYS A 74 -12.30 -6.32 7.04
N ILE A 75 -11.09 -6.43 6.55
CA ILE A 75 -10.26 -5.29 6.15
C ILE A 75 -10.81 -4.67 4.86
N ASN A 76 -10.77 -3.36 4.79
CA ASN A 76 -11.27 -2.57 3.67
C ASN A 76 -10.37 -1.36 3.38
N ILE A 77 -10.75 -0.58 2.38
CA ILE A 77 -10.00 0.60 1.93
C ILE A 77 -9.79 1.66 3.04
N HIS A 78 -10.75 1.80 3.97
CA HIS A 78 -10.62 2.74 5.08
C HIS A 78 -9.51 2.30 6.05
N ASP A 79 -9.34 0.99 6.26
CA ASP A 79 -8.29 0.44 7.10
C ASP A 79 -6.92 0.63 6.45
N ALA A 80 -6.81 0.41 5.14
CA ALA A 80 -5.58 0.71 4.39
C ALA A 80 -5.19 2.20 4.51
N LEU A 81 -6.14 3.12 4.37
CA LEU A 81 -5.90 4.55 4.57
C LEU A 81 -5.45 4.90 5.99
N LYS A 82 -6.03 4.25 7.02
CA LYS A 82 -5.59 4.40 8.41
C LYS A 82 -4.17 3.88 8.61
N MET A 83 -3.81 2.75 7.97
CA MET A 83 -2.45 2.20 8.00
C MET A 83 -1.45 3.22 7.44
N ILE A 84 -1.71 3.79 6.26
CA ILE A 84 -0.87 4.82 5.65
C ILE A 84 -0.72 6.02 6.59
N LYS A 85 -1.83 6.53 7.14
CA LYS A 85 -1.81 7.68 8.05
C LYS A 85 -0.93 7.42 9.28
N LYS A 86 -1.06 6.25 9.91
CA LYS A 86 -0.24 5.84 11.07
C LYS A 86 1.23 5.69 10.68
N PHE A 87 1.51 5.03 9.57
CA PHE A 87 2.84 4.82 9.03
C PHE A 87 3.56 6.15 8.80
N ARG A 88 2.89 7.13 8.23
CA ARG A 88 3.44 8.45 7.90
C ARG A 88 3.89 9.26 9.12
N LEU A 89 3.46 8.91 10.33
CA LEU A 89 3.95 9.55 11.56
C LEU A 89 5.43 9.23 11.84
N LYS A 90 5.94 8.10 11.31
CA LYS A 90 7.29 7.61 11.59
C LYS A 90 8.19 7.52 10.36
N TYR A 91 7.62 7.25 9.18
CA TYR A 91 8.36 6.89 7.98
C TYR A 91 8.04 7.83 6.82
N LYS A 92 9.08 8.14 6.01
CA LYS A 92 8.96 8.96 4.80
C LYS A 92 8.93 8.14 3.51
N THR A 93 9.18 6.83 3.59
CA THR A 93 9.14 5.91 2.45
C THR A 93 7.83 6.07 1.67
N PRO A 94 7.87 6.30 0.35
CA PRO A 94 6.67 6.43 -0.46
C PRO A 94 5.76 5.21 -0.36
N VAL A 95 4.45 5.47 -0.23
CA VAL A 95 3.41 4.42 -0.21
C VAL A 95 2.38 4.71 -1.28
N ILE A 96 2.17 3.72 -2.15
CA ILE A 96 1.15 3.70 -3.19
C ILE A 96 -0.02 2.85 -2.68
N LEU A 97 -1.24 3.38 -2.72
CA LEU A 97 -2.43 2.57 -2.50
C LEU A 97 -2.75 1.80 -3.77
N PHE A 98 -2.59 0.49 -3.72
CA PHE A 98 -2.72 -0.39 -4.88
C PHE A 98 -4.02 -1.20 -4.81
N GLY A 99 -4.74 -1.32 -5.93
CA GLY A 99 -5.98 -2.11 -5.92
C GLY A 99 -6.71 -2.11 -7.25
N TYR A 100 -7.83 -2.80 -7.26
CA TYR A 100 -8.73 -2.85 -8.41
C TYR A 100 -9.52 -1.56 -8.55
N TYR A 101 -9.91 -1.25 -9.76
CA TYR A 101 -10.64 -0.02 -10.08
C TYR A 101 -12.02 0.07 -9.38
N ASN A 102 -12.75 -1.05 -9.29
CA ASN A 102 -14.10 -1.06 -8.72
C ASN A 102 -14.19 -0.55 -7.28
N PRO A 103 -13.36 -0.99 -6.32
CA PRO A 103 -13.35 -0.42 -4.97
C PRO A 103 -13.10 1.09 -4.96
N PHE A 104 -12.21 1.59 -5.83
CA PHE A 104 -11.92 3.01 -5.93
C PHE A 104 -13.08 3.80 -6.54
N LEU A 105 -13.73 3.24 -7.57
CA LEU A 105 -14.91 3.84 -8.19
C LEU A 105 -16.06 3.95 -7.19
N GLN A 106 -16.33 2.89 -6.42
CA GLN A 106 -17.37 2.88 -5.38
C GLN A 106 -17.07 3.84 -4.22
N TYR A 107 -15.82 3.99 -3.84
CA TYR A 107 -15.40 4.99 -2.86
C TYR A 107 -15.60 6.42 -3.40
N GLY A 108 -15.52 6.58 -4.71
CA GLY A 108 -15.57 7.85 -5.44
C GLY A 108 -14.16 8.35 -5.79
N LEU A 109 -13.85 8.42 -7.09
CA LEU A 109 -12.49 8.71 -7.58
C LEU A 109 -11.90 10.00 -7.02
N LYS A 110 -12.66 11.11 -7.04
CA LYS A 110 -12.21 12.38 -6.45
C LYS A 110 -12.01 12.29 -4.94
N LYS A 111 -12.87 11.52 -4.27
CA LYS A 111 -12.84 11.35 -2.81
C LYS A 111 -11.63 10.53 -2.39
N ILE A 112 -11.34 9.41 -3.10
CA ILE A 112 -10.19 8.56 -2.77
C ILE A 112 -8.87 9.30 -2.95
N MET A 113 -8.70 10.10 -4.03
CA MET A 113 -7.50 10.91 -4.24
C MET A 113 -7.25 11.90 -3.09
N ARG A 114 -8.31 12.56 -2.62
CA ARG A 114 -8.22 13.46 -1.45
C ARG A 114 -7.88 12.68 -0.18
N SER A 115 -8.47 11.49 0.00
CA SER A 115 -8.25 10.66 1.19
C SER A 115 -6.84 10.10 1.25
N ILE A 116 -6.28 9.65 0.11
CA ILE A 116 -4.88 9.21 0.00
C ILE A 116 -3.94 10.36 0.36
N LYS A 117 -4.13 11.54 -0.26
CA LYS A 117 -3.33 12.73 0.05
C LYS A 117 -3.41 13.11 1.53
N LYS A 118 -4.61 13.10 2.12
CA LYS A 118 -4.83 13.40 3.55
C LYS A 118 -4.19 12.37 4.48
N ALA A 119 -4.14 11.11 4.06
CA ALA A 119 -3.45 10.04 4.80
C ALA A 119 -1.92 10.13 4.66
N GLY A 120 -1.40 10.88 3.70
CA GLY A 120 0.03 10.98 3.41
C GLY A 120 0.54 9.91 2.44
N GLY A 121 -0.35 9.30 1.65
CA GLY A 121 0.01 8.42 0.54
C GLY A 121 0.52 9.22 -0.66
N ASP A 122 1.36 8.59 -1.47
CA ASP A 122 2.10 9.23 -2.56
C ASP A 122 1.52 8.93 -3.95
N GLY A 123 0.61 7.95 -4.04
CA GLY A 123 -0.02 7.56 -5.31
C GLY A 123 -1.10 6.51 -5.17
N VAL A 124 -1.67 6.12 -6.30
CA VAL A 124 -2.65 5.05 -6.51
C VAL A 124 -2.37 4.37 -7.83
#